data_dec78ede086ad8d0ae141d5b4d9fc558
#
_entry.id   dec78ede086ad8d0ae141d5b4d9fc558
#
_cell.length_a   1.000
_cell.length_b   1.000
_cell.length_c   1.000
_cell.angle_alpha   90.00
_cell.angle_beta   90.00
_cell.angle_gamma   90.00
#
_symmetry.space_group_name_H-M   'P 1'
#
loop_
_entity.id
_entity.type
_entity.pdbx_description
1 polymer ?
#
loop_
_entity_poly.entity_id
_entity_poly.type
_entity_poly.pdbx_seq_one_letter_code
_entity_poly.pdbx_strand_id
1 'polypeptide(L)'
;MGSPHENDSDLPVFLTWRLRDSLPFSRASPRDARHCGSAFVATDRLLDEVSCGPVHLREPAVAEMVVMALQHNANILGHYRLHAFVVMPNHVHLLATPAVELPAMTAAFKEITAERANALLVLPASPFWQEEDYHRTVRYEGEFEEIWNYIEENPVRAGMVKEATEYRWSSASTDAIILQGSQYHVTSIRSSKTGWDNVLTWQDW
;
A
#
# COMPACT_ATOMS: atom_id res chain seq x y z
N MET A 1 10.13 -9.57 -37.29
CA MET A 1 10.80 -9.47 -35.97
C MET A 1 9.72 -9.07 -34.98
N GLY A 2 9.21 -10.00 -34.20
CA GLY A 2 8.19 -9.72 -33.17
C GLY A 2 8.85 -9.04 -31.98
N SER A 3 8.26 -7.95 -31.50
CA SER A 3 8.62 -7.33 -30.23
C SER A 3 8.48 -8.38 -29.11
N PRO A 4 9.38 -8.40 -28.12
CA PRO A 4 9.18 -9.25 -26.95
C PRO A 4 7.89 -8.82 -26.29
N HIS A 5 7.01 -9.77 -26.00
CA HIS A 5 5.87 -9.56 -25.11
C HIS A 5 6.47 -9.21 -23.74
N GLU A 6 6.40 -7.94 -23.37
CA GLU A 6 6.58 -7.54 -21.99
C GLU A 6 5.52 -8.31 -21.20
N ASN A 7 5.97 -9.21 -20.34
CA ASN A 7 5.07 -9.94 -19.44
C ASN A 7 4.43 -8.92 -18.50
N ASP A 8 3.11 -8.82 -18.50
CA ASP A 8 2.35 -7.97 -17.56
C ASP A 8 2.72 -8.27 -16.08
N SER A 9 3.37 -9.41 -15.81
CA SER A 9 3.85 -9.82 -14.48
C SER A 9 5.01 -8.99 -13.94
N ASP A 10 5.77 -8.29 -14.81
CA ASP A 10 6.95 -7.53 -14.41
C ASP A 10 6.65 -6.03 -14.24
N LEU A 11 5.41 -5.62 -14.48
CA LEU A 11 5.00 -4.23 -14.35
C LEU A 11 4.61 -3.89 -12.91
N PRO A 12 4.89 -2.66 -12.46
CA PRO A 12 4.42 -2.18 -11.18
C PRO A 12 2.89 -2.17 -11.13
N VAL A 13 2.35 -2.43 -9.94
CA VAL A 13 0.91 -2.41 -9.67
C VAL A 13 0.62 -1.44 -8.53
N PHE A 14 -0.33 -0.58 -8.75
CA PHE A 14 -0.94 0.23 -7.71
C PHE A 14 -2.08 -0.54 -7.06
N LEU A 15 -2.06 -0.64 -5.74
CA LEU A 15 -3.02 -1.39 -4.93
C LEU A 15 -3.63 -0.51 -3.87
N THR A 16 -4.92 -0.72 -3.59
CA THR A 16 -5.59 -0.15 -2.43
C THR A 16 -6.38 -1.20 -1.69
N TRP A 17 -6.11 -1.34 -0.40
CA TRP A 17 -6.88 -2.14 0.54
C TRP A 17 -7.57 -1.23 1.54
N ARG A 18 -8.82 -1.50 1.83
CA ARG A 18 -9.58 -0.73 2.82
C ARG A 18 -10.13 -1.60 3.93
N LEU A 19 -10.34 -1.02 5.08
CA LEU A 19 -11.03 -1.69 6.18
C LEU A 19 -12.45 -2.06 5.75
N ARG A 20 -12.93 -3.18 6.26
CA ARG A 20 -14.33 -3.58 6.06
C ARG A 20 -15.25 -2.49 6.58
N ASP A 21 -16.31 -2.21 5.84
CA ASP A 21 -17.32 -1.20 6.16
C ASP A 21 -16.80 0.25 6.31
N SER A 22 -15.59 0.55 5.77
CA SER A 22 -15.02 1.89 5.77
C SER A 22 -15.68 2.87 4.80
N LEU A 23 -16.60 2.41 3.94
CA LEU A 23 -17.43 3.25 3.08
C LEU A 23 -18.91 3.07 3.40
N PRO A 24 -19.75 4.12 3.22
CA PRO A 24 -21.20 4.01 3.37
C PRO A 24 -21.75 2.91 2.46
N PHE A 25 -22.73 2.15 2.96
CA PHE A 25 -23.37 1.05 2.23
C PHE A 25 -23.95 1.49 0.87
N SER A 26 -24.45 2.73 0.80
CA SER A 26 -24.99 3.33 -0.42
C SER A 26 -23.95 3.71 -1.48
N ARG A 27 -22.66 3.66 -1.12
CA ARG A 27 -21.53 4.04 -1.99
C ARG A 27 -20.49 2.93 -2.09
N ALA A 28 -20.85 1.71 -1.72
CA ALA A 28 -20.04 0.54 -2.05
C ALA A 28 -19.76 0.57 -3.56
N SER A 29 -18.49 0.61 -3.91
CA SER A 29 -18.02 0.83 -5.28
C SER A 29 -18.79 -0.04 -6.26
N PRO A 30 -19.37 0.53 -7.36
CA PRO A 30 -19.92 -0.27 -8.42
C PRO A 30 -18.83 -1.22 -8.91
N ARG A 31 -19.18 -2.48 -9.17
CA ARG A 31 -18.23 -3.49 -9.71
C ARG A 31 -17.48 -3.00 -10.96
N ASP A 32 -18.03 -2.00 -11.65
CA ASP A 32 -17.48 -1.38 -12.85
C ASP A 32 -16.45 -0.25 -12.55
N ALA A 33 -16.35 0.25 -11.32
CA ALA A 33 -15.40 1.33 -10.96
C ALA A 33 -13.93 0.88 -10.96
N ARG A 34 -13.67 -0.41 -11.05
CA ARG A 34 -12.33 -0.99 -11.04
C ARG A 34 -11.44 -0.56 -12.22
N HIS A 35 -12.02 0.03 -13.27
CA HIS A 35 -11.32 0.38 -14.50
C HIS A 35 -11.38 1.88 -14.85
N CYS A 36 -12.02 2.71 -14.01
CA CYS A 36 -12.15 4.14 -14.27
C CYS A 36 -11.39 4.95 -13.20
N GLY A 37 -10.31 5.62 -13.59
CA GLY A 37 -9.49 6.45 -12.69
C GLY A 37 -10.29 7.51 -11.94
N SER A 38 -11.33 8.10 -12.55
CA SER A 38 -12.19 9.09 -11.91
C SER A 38 -13.05 8.50 -10.78
N ALA A 39 -13.53 7.26 -10.93
CA ALA A 39 -14.30 6.58 -9.90
C ALA A 39 -13.42 6.17 -8.71
N PHE A 40 -12.17 5.77 -8.98
CA PHE A 40 -11.19 5.52 -7.94
C PHE A 40 -10.93 6.79 -7.10
N VAL A 41 -10.59 7.91 -7.73
CA VAL A 41 -10.34 9.19 -7.04
C VAL A 41 -11.54 9.63 -6.19
N ALA A 42 -12.76 9.43 -6.69
CA ALA A 42 -13.97 9.76 -5.94
C ALA A 42 -14.16 8.85 -4.70
N THR A 43 -13.85 7.55 -4.83
CA THR A 43 -13.90 6.59 -3.72
C THR A 43 -12.84 6.92 -2.67
N ASP A 44 -11.63 7.22 -3.11
CA ASP A 44 -10.50 7.54 -2.25
C ASP A 44 -10.74 8.81 -1.43
N ARG A 45 -11.29 9.85 -2.04
CA ARG A 45 -11.71 11.06 -1.32
C ARG A 45 -12.71 10.77 -0.20
N LEU A 46 -13.64 9.82 -0.42
CA LEU A 46 -14.58 9.41 0.62
C LEU A 46 -13.89 8.66 1.77
N LEU A 47 -12.83 7.91 1.49
CA LEU A 47 -12.00 7.27 2.50
C LEU A 47 -11.20 8.32 3.28
N ASP A 48 -10.65 9.32 2.60
CA ASP A 48 -9.90 10.43 3.22
C ASP A 48 -10.77 11.29 4.15
N GLU A 49 -12.03 11.55 3.77
CA GLU A 49 -12.98 12.31 4.58
C GLU A 49 -13.31 11.63 5.92
N VAL A 50 -13.04 10.33 6.06
CA VAL A 50 -13.26 9.53 7.29
C VAL A 50 -14.63 9.80 7.93
N SER A 51 -15.64 9.99 7.08
CA SER A 51 -16.98 10.40 7.52
C SER A 51 -17.79 9.27 8.16
N CYS A 52 -17.33 8.01 8.00
CA CYS A 52 -18.01 6.82 8.56
C CYS A 52 -17.09 5.59 8.57
N GLY A 53 -17.52 4.58 9.32
CA GLY A 53 -16.83 3.27 9.39
C GLY A 53 -15.61 3.26 10.30
N PRO A 54 -14.92 2.11 10.35
CA PRO A 54 -13.78 1.90 11.23
C PRO A 54 -12.55 2.67 10.76
N VAL A 55 -11.74 3.10 11.74
CA VAL A 55 -10.46 3.80 11.56
C VAL A 55 -9.35 3.10 12.34
N HIS A 56 -9.38 1.79 12.37
CA HIS A 56 -8.49 0.95 13.19
C HIS A 56 -7.00 1.18 12.89
N LEU A 57 -6.66 1.61 11.65
CA LEU A 57 -5.28 1.93 11.28
C LEU A 57 -4.79 3.27 11.85
N ARG A 58 -5.65 4.02 12.56
CA ARG A 58 -5.25 5.20 13.35
C ARG A 58 -4.51 4.81 14.62
N GLU A 59 -4.77 3.60 15.15
CA GLU A 59 -4.05 3.07 16.30
C GLU A 59 -2.58 2.84 15.94
N PRO A 60 -1.61 3.49 16.64
CA PRO A 60 -0.19 3.41 16.27
C PRO A 60 0.35 1.97 16.19
N ALA A 61 -0.06 1.10 17.13
CA ALA A 61 0.39 -0.29 17.15
C ALA A 61 -0.12 -1.08 15.92
N VAL A 62 -1.32 -0.76 15.44
CA VAL A 62 -1.89 -1.42 14.25
C VAL A 62 -1.23 -0.88 12.98
N ALA A 63 -1.08 0.45 12.86
CA ALA A 63 -0.40 1.06 11.72
C ALA A 63 1.05 0.55 11.59
N GLU A 64 1.78 0.51 12.71
CA GLU A 64 3.15 0.00 12.75
C GLU A 64 3.22 -1.47 12.32
N MET A 65 2.34 -2.32 12.84
CA MET A 65 2.25 -3.72 12.45
C MET A 65 1.98 -3.87 10.94
N VAL A 66 1.13 -3.04 10.35
CA VAL A 66 0.86 -3.05 8.90
C VAL A 66 2.09 -2.62 8.11
N VAL A 67 2.78 -1.54 8.50
CA VAL A 67 4.04 -1.11 7.86
C VAL A 67 5.08 -2.21 7.93
N MET A 68 5.27 -2.83 9.11
CA MET A 68 6.19 -3.95 9.27
C MET A 68 5.84 -5.14 8.38
N ALA A 69 4.55 -5.45 8.21
CA ALA A 69 4.10 -6.51 7.32
C ALA A 69 4.39 -6.19 5.85
N LEU A 70 4.21 -4.94 5.40
CA LEU A 70 4.57 -4.50 4.05
C LEU A 70 6.07 -4.68 3.81
N GLN A 71 6.91 -4.21 4.72
CA GLN A 71 8.36 -4.33 4.61
C GLN A 71 8.85 -5.78 4.70
N HIS A 72 8.27 -6.59 5.58
CA HIS A 72 8.60 -8.01 5.70
C HIS A 72 8.30 -8.79 4.42
N ASN A 73 7.13 -8.56 3.81
CA ASN A 73 6.76 -9.19 2.55
C ASN A 73 7.69 -8.80 1.40
N ALA A 74 8.16 -7.54 1.38
CA ALA A 74 9.11 -7.08 0.36
C ALA A 74 10.52 -7.62 0.62
N ASN A 75 11.07 -7.42 1.82
CA ASN A 75 12.49 -7.57 2.09
C ASN A 75 12.89 -8.99 2.54
N ILE A 76 11.94 -9.73 3.13
CA ILE A 76 12.22 -11.07 3.69
C ILE A 76 11.59 -12.16 2.83
N LEU A 77 10.31 -12.02 2.48
CA LEU A 77 9.61 -13.02 1.68
C LEU A 77 9.82 -12.84 0.18
N GLY A 78 10.27 -11.66 -0.27
CA GLY A 78 10.49 -11.37 -1.68
C GLY A 78 9.22 -11.45 -2.53
N HIS A 79 8.04 -11.20 -1.93
CA HIS A 79 6.77 -11.28 -2.65
C HIS A 79 6.61 -10.16 -3.67
N TYR A 80 7.29 -9.04 -3.47
CA TYR A 80 7.29 -7.88 -4.37
C TYR A 80 8.47 -6.96 -4.08
N ARG A 81 8.82 -6.14 -5.07
CA ARG A 81 9.67 -4.97 -4.88
C ARG A 81 8.78 -3.79 -4.48
N LEU A 82 9.01 -3.27 -3.27
CA LEU A 82 8.27 -2.13 -2.74
C LEU A 82 8.80 -0.82 -3.32
N HIS A 83 7.89 0.05 -3.80
CA HIS A 83 8.23 1.38 -4.32
C HIS A 83 7.73 2.49 -3.41
N ALA A 84 6.42 2.53 -3.15
CA ALA A 84 5.81 3.52 -2.27
C ALA A 84 4.64 2.90 -1.51
N PHE A 85 4.38 3.42 -0.32
CA PHE A 85 3.21 3.04 0.47
C PHE A 85 2.75 4.16 1.40
N VAL A 86 1.50 4.09 1.82
CA VAL A 86 0.95 4.86 2.93
C VAL A 86 -0.12 4.05 3.64
N VAL A 87 -0.11 4.08 4.97
CA VAL A 87 -1.14 3.48 5.83
C VAL A 87 -2.00 4.61 6.37
N MET A 88 -3.15 4.82 5.74
CA MET A 88 -4.15 5.82 6.14
C MET A 88 -5.06 5.25 7.25
N PRO A 89 -5.88 6.06 7.93
CA PRO A 89 -6.71 5.61 9.06
C PRO A 89 -7.63 4.42 8.77
N ASN A 90 -8.05 4.21 7.53
CA ASN A 90 -9.04 3.20 7.13
C ASN A 90 -8.70 2.47 5.83
N HIS A 91 -7.56 2.76 5.21
CA HIS A 91 -7.08 2.11 3.98
C HIS A 91 -5.56 2.18 3.87
N VAL A 92 -5.03 1.42 2.91
CA VAL A 92 -3.60 1.36 2.58
C VAL A 92 -3.44 1.49 1.09
N HIS A 93 -2.52 2.33 0.65
CA HIS A 93 -2.03 2.35 -0.73
C HIS A 93 -0.65 1.73 -0.81
N LEU A 94 -0.43 0.98 -1.87
CA LEU A 94 0.85 0.33 -2.18
C LEU A 94 1.16 0.47 -3.66
N LEU A 95 2.37 0.88 -3.99
CA LEU A 95 2.97 0.75 -5.31
C LEU A 95 4.10 -0.27 -5.21
N ALA A 96 3.97 -1.37 -5.94
CA ALA A 96 4.92 -2.47 -5.89
C ALA A 96 5.02 -3.20 -7.23
N THR A 97 6.18 -3.80 -7.53
CA THR A 97 6.30 -4.77 -8.62
C THR A 97 6.17 -6.17 -8.04
N PRO A 98 5.11 -6.93 -8.33
CA PRO A 98 4.91 -8.28 -7.81
C PRO A 98 6.01 -9.23 -8.28
N ALA A 99 6.45 -10.12 -7.41
CA ALA A 99 7.31 -11.27 -7.74
C ALA A 99 6.56 -12.61 -7.61
N VAL A 100 5.33 -12.56 -7.12
CA VAL A 100 4.40 -13.68 -7.03
C VAL A 100 3.05 -13.27 -7.58
N GLU A 101 2.16 -14.22 -7.82
CA GLU A 101 0.79 -13.93 -8.31
C GLU A 101 0.06 -12.93 -7.38
N LEU A 102 -0.49 -11.88 -7.97
CA LEU A 102 -1.12 -10.77 -7.24
C LEU A 102 -2.22 -11.24 -6.25
N PRO A 103 -3.12 -12.17 -6.61
CA PRO A 103 -4.12 -12.68 -5.66
C PRO A 103 -3.50 -13.37 -4.45
N ALA A 104 -2.42 -14.14 -4.65
CA ALA A 104 -1.74 -14.83 -3.56
C ALA A 104 -1.04 -13.85 -2.62
N MET A 105 -0.39 -12.82 -3.19
CA MET A 105 0.25 -11.74 -2.43
C MET A 105 -0.75 -10.99 -1.55
N THR A 106 -1.90 -10.58 -2.11
CA THR A 106 -2.92 -9.82 -1.39
C THR A 106 -3.61 -10.66 -0.32
N ALA A 107 -3.92 -11.94 -0.62
CA ALA A 107 -4.54 -12.85 0.34
C ALA A 107 -3.64 -13.07 1.56
N ALA A 108 -2.37 -13.42 1.34
CA ALA A 108 -1.41 -13.65 2.43
C ALA A 108 -1.21 -12.41 3.31
N PHE A 109 -1.10 -11.23 2.70
CA PHE A 109 -1.00 -9.98 3.45
C PHE A 109 -2.23 -9.71 4.30
N LYS A 110 -3.44 -9.83 3.71
CA LYS A 110 -4.69 -9.57 4.41
C LYS A 110 -4.93 -10.52 5.56
N GLU A 111 -4.63 -11.82 5.36
CA GLU A 111 -4.81 -12.84 6.37
C GLU A 111 -3.97 -12.55 7.62
N ILE A 112 -2.65 -12.41 7.46
CA ILE A 112 -1.74 -12.21 8.59
C ILE A 112 -1.98 -10.87 9.30
N THR A 113 -2.29 -9.81 8.56
CA THR A 113 -2.53 -8.50 9.16
C THR A 113 -3.88 -8.41 9.84
N ALA A 114 -4.92 -9.08 9.33
CA ALA A 114 -6.24 -9.17 9.98
C ALA A 114 -6.16 -9.90 11.33
N GLU A 115 -5.48 -11.06 11.37
CA GLU A 115 -5.28 -11.83 12.59
C GLU A 115 -4.59 -10.97 13.66
N ARG A 116 -3.46 -10.36 13.31
CA ARG A 116 -2.67 -9.54 14.23
C ARG A 116 -3.42 -8.28 14.67
N ALA A 117 -4.13 -7.60 13.76
CA ALA A 117 -4.91 -6.41 14.10
C ALA A 117 -6.06 -6.74 15.06
N ASN A 118 -6.79 -7.83 14.81
CA ASN A 118 -7.86 -8.29 15.69
C ASN A 118 -7.32 -8.61 17.10
N ALA A 119 -6.14 -9.22 17.20
CA ALA A 119 -5.48 -9.49 18.47
C ALA A 119 -5.08 -8.20 19.21
N LEU A 120 -4.44 -7.23 18.50
CA LEU A 120 -4.03 -5.95 19.07
C LEU A 120 -5.21 -5.11 19.57
N LEU A 121 -6.33 -5.16 18.84
CA LEU A 121 -7.53 -4.38 19.16
C LEU A 121 -8.50 -5.12 20.08
N VAL A 122 -8.17 -6.36 20.46
CA VAL A 122 -9.05 -7.22 21.28
C VAL A 122 -10.45 -7.36 20.64
N LEU A 123 -10.47 -7.45 19.31
CA LEU A 123 -11.70 -7.66 18.55
C LEU A 123 -11.99 -9.16 18.41
N PRO A 124 -13.27 -9.54 18.27
CA PRO A 124 -13.61 -10.91 17.90
C PRO A 124 -13.01 -11.23 16.53
N ALA A 125 -12.75 -12.51 16.25
CA ALA A 125 -12.29 -12.96 14.94
C ALA A 125 -13.34 -12.57 13.88
N SER A 126 -13.08 -11.48 13.18
CA SER A 126 -13.98 -10.90 12.17
C SER A 126 -13.16 -10.43 10.98
N PRO A 127 -13.76 -10.35 9.79
CA PRO A 127 -13.07 -9.78 8.65
C PRO A 127 -12.63 -8.33 8.92
N PHE A 128 -11.33 -8.11 8.90
CA PHE A 128 -10.71 -6.80 9.13
C PHE A 128 -10.68 -5.96 7.86
N TRP A 129 -10.27 -6.60 6.75
CA TRP A 129 -10.20 -5.97 5.44
C TRP A 129 -11.47 -6.21 4.64
N GLN A 130 -11.80 -5.26 3.75
CA GLN A 130 -12.77 -5.50 2.70
C GLN A 130 -12.27 -6.60 1.77
N GLU A 131 -13.16 -7.44 1.28
CA GLU A 131 -12.81 -8.56 0.40
C GLU A 131 -12.23 -8.05 -0.92
N GLU A 132 -12.93 -7.11 -1.55
CA GLU A 132 -12.51 -6.54 -2.81
C GLU A 132 -11.35 -5.57 -2.64
N ASP A 133 -10.39 -5.66 -3.56
CA ASP A 133 -9.26 -4.77 -3.70
C ASP A 133 -9.42 -3.91 -4.95
N TYR A 134 -8.85 -2.70 -4.91
CA TYR A 134 -8.56 -1.97 -6.12
C TYR A 134 -7.12 -2.27 -6.54
N HIS A 135 -6.91 -2.57 -7.82
CA HIS A 135 -5.57 -2.67 -8.38
C HIS A 135 -5.54 -2.13 -9.82
N ARG A 136 -4.40 -1.58 -10.20
CA ARG A 136 -4.13 -1.05 -11.54
C ARG A 136 -2.68 -1.29 -11.92
N THR A 137 -2.44 -1.91 -13.06
CA THR A 137 -1.10 -2.07 -13.64
C THR A 137 -0.61 -0.72 -14.16
N VAL A 138 0.61 -0.34 -13.79
CA VAL A 138 1.30 0.88 -14.21
C VAL A 138 2.07 0.58 -15.48
N ARG A 139 1.81 1.33 -16.55
CA ARG A 139 2.28 0.96 -17.90
C ARG A 139 3.39 1.86 -18.45
N TYR A 140 3.64 3.02 -17.85
CA TYR A 140 4.68 3.96 -18.29
C TYR A 140 5.20 4.81 -17.11
N GLU A 141 6.41 5.33 -17.28
CA GLU A 141 7.15 6.04 -16.23
C GLU A 141 6.38 7.24 -15.65
N GLY A 142 5.77 8.07 -16.49
CA GLY A 142 4.98 9.21 -16.00
C GLY A 142 3.82 8.80 -15.09
N GLU A 143 3.13 7.68 -15.37
CA GLU A 143 2.09 7.13 -14.51
C GLU A 143 2.68 6.62 -13.18
N PHE A 144 3.87 6.02 -13.22
CA PHE A 144 4.57 5.57 -12.03
C PHE A 144 4.88 6.73 -11.09
N GLU A 145 5.43 7.82 -11.60
CA GLU A 145 5.73 9.01 -10.82
C GLU A 145 4.48 9.69 -10.26
N GLU A 146 3.41 9.78 -11.06
CA GLU A 146 2.13 10.32 -10.63
C GLU A 146 1.55 9.51 -9.46
N ILE A 147 1.57 8.18 -9.55
CA ILE A 147 1.06 7.30 -8.50
C ILE A 147 1.95 7.34 -7.25
N TRP A 148 3.27 7.38 -7.44
CA TRP A 148 4.21 7.53 -6.32
C TRP A 148 3.92 8.80 -5.52
N ASN A 149 3.88 9.94 -6.21
CA ASN A 149 3.55 11.23 -5.58
C ASN A 149 2.16 11.22 -4.96
N TYR A 150 1.19 10.58 -5.63
CA TYR A 150 -0.17 10.42 -5.12
C TYR A 150 -0.19 9.71 -3.77
N ILE A 151 0.56 8.62 -3.62
CA ILE A 151 0.65 7.83 -2.39
C ILE A 151 1.29 8.66 -1.27
N GLU A 152 2.43 9.28 -1.54
CA GLU A 152 3.18 10.02 -0.52
C GLU A 152 2.47 11.30 -0.07
N GLU A 153 1.78 11.99 -0.98
CA GLU A 153 1.01 13.20 -0.69
C GLU A 153 -0.40 12.92 -0.12
N ASN A 154 -0.81 11.67 0.00
CA ASN A 154 -2.14 11.31 0.49
C ASN A 154 -2.45 11.91 1.87
N PRO A 155 -1.55 11.82 2.91
CA PRO A 155 -1.82 12.41 4.21
C PRO A 155 -1.91 13.95 4.21
N VAL A 156 -1.19 14.61 3.28
CA VAL A 156 -1.26 16.07 3.10
C VAL A 156 -2.60 16.45 2.50
N ARG A 157 -3.05 15.74 1.46
CA ARG A 157 -4.37 15.96 0.84
C ARG A 157 -5.53 15.70 1.81
N ALA A 158 -5.38 14.72 2.70
CA ALA A 158 -6.34 14.45 3.77
C ALA A 158 -6.28 15.47 4.93
N GLY A 159 -5.36 16.45 4.88
CA GLY A 159 -5.20 17.47 5.92
C GLY A 159 -4.65 16.94 7.26
N MET A 160 -4.01 15.77 7.24
CA MET A 160 -3.47 15.14 8.45
C MET A 160 -2.11 15.71 8.87
N VAL A 161 -1.30 16.11 7.89
CA VAL A 161 0.03 16.71 8.05
C VAL A 161 0.22 17.84 7.04
N LYS A 162 1.24 18.68 7.22
CA LYS A 162 1.57 19.77 6.28
C LYS A 162 2.53 19.30 5.19
N GLU A 163 3.46 18.43 5.56
CA GLU A 163 4.49 17.87 4.68
C GLU A 163 4.39 16.34 4.68
N ALA A 164 4.53 15.70 3.52
CA ALA A 164 4.45 14.24 3.39
C ALA A 164 5.43 13.50 4.33
N THR A 165 6.60 14.09 4.55
CA THR A 165 7.66 13.56 5.41
C THR A 165 7.32 13.51 6.90
N GLU A 166 6.30 14.27 7.34
CA GLU A 166 5.81 14.28 8.72
C GLU A 166 4.90 13.09 9.04
N TYR A 167 4.38 12.41 8.00
CA TYR A 167 3.47 11.29 8.21
C TYR A 167 4.24 9.98 8.40
N ARG A 168 4.31 9.52 9.65
CA ARG A 168 5.12 8.38 10.07
C ARG A 168 4.84 7.07 9.33
N TRP A 169 3.60 6.85 8.91
CA TRP A 169 3.13 5.60 8.32
C TRP A 169 3.17 5.61 6.78
N SER A 170 4.19 6.22 6.21
CA SER A 170 4.38 6.42 4.78
C SER A 170 5.83 6.17 4.37
N SER A 171 6.04 5.79 3.09
CA SER A 171 7.38 5.73 2.48
C SER A 171 8.06 7.09 2.41
N ALA A 172 7.32 8.20 2.48
CA ALA A 172 7.87 9.56 2.53
C ALA A 172 8.49 9.92 3.89
N SER A 173 8.13 9.17 4.96
CA SER A 173 8.57 9.49 6.32
C SER A 173 10.09 9.51 6.45
N THR A 174 10.61 10.53 7.14
CA THR A 174 12.02 10.59 7.54
C THR A 174 12.30 9.72 8.78
N ASP A 175 11.26 9.42 9.56
CA ASP A 175 11.35 8.52 10.70
C ASP A 175 11.25 7.08 10.20
N ALA A 176 12.41 6.52 9.82
CA ALA A 176 12.47 5.10 9.46
C ALA A 176 11.92 4.28 10.62
N ILE A 177 10.87 3.49 10.39
CA ILE A 177 10.45 2.46 11.34
C ILE A 177 11.55 1.40 11.32
N ILE A 178 12.54 1.57 12.20
CA ILE A 178 13.59 0.58 12.39
C ILE A 178 12.93 -0.60 13.08
N LEU A 179 12.89 -1.75 12.41
CA LEU A 179 12.57 -3.02 13.04
C LEU A 179 13.65 -3.29 14.11
N GLN A 180 13.42 -2.84 15.34
CA GLN A 180 14.29 -3.17 16.45
C GLN A 180 14.18 -4.68 16.73
N GLY A 181 15.19 -5.43 16.34
CA GLY A 181 15.28 -6.85 16.69
C GLY A 181 15.90 -7.76 15.65
N SER A 182 16.15 -7.32 14.44
CA SER A 182 16.88 -8.08 13.42
C SER A 182 17.83 -7.16 12.67
N GLN A 183 18.97 -7.67 12.25
CA GLN A 183 20.10 -6.98 11.62
C GLN A 183 19.79 -6.30 10.27
N TYR A 184 18.66 -5.59 10.15
CA TYR A 184 18.25 -4.94 8.93
C TYR A 184 18.33 -3.42 9.11
N HIS A 185 19.43 -2.84 8.64
CA HIS A 185 19.53 -1.40 8.42
C HIS A 185 18.68 -1.06 7.17
N VAL A 186 17.50 -0.50 7.38
CA VAL A 186 16.78 0.16 6.30
C VAL A 186 17.39 1.55 6.14
N THR A 187 18.41 1.65 5.33
CA THR A 187 18.85 2.93 4.79
C THR A 187 17.71 3.45 3.90
N SER A 188 17.31 4.72 4.15
CA SER A 188 16.32 5.50 3.41
C SER A 188 15.89 4.87 2.06
N ILE A 189 14.62 4.51 1.93
CA ILE A 189 14.00 4.00 0.70
C ILE A 189 13.95 5.07 -0.41
N ARG A 190 14.61 6.20 -0.26
CA ARG A 190 14.85 7.15 -1.35
C ARG A 190 15.85 6.60 -2.35
N SER A 191 15.52 5.46 -2.96
CA SER A 191 16.04 5.11 -4.26
C SER A 191 15.42 6.09 -5.28
N SER A 192 16.26 6.75 -6.04
CA SER A 192 15.91 7.74 -7.05
C SER A 192 14.56 7.46 -7.73
N LYS A 193 13.75 8.51 -7.93
CA LYS A 193 12.46 8.47 -8.65
C LYS A 193 12.54 7.88 -10.07
N THR A 194 13.72 7.52 -10.53
CA THR A 194 14.00 6.82 -11.80
C THR A 194 14.03 5.30 -11.58
N GLY A 195 12.90 4.75 -11.12
CA GLY A 195 12.78 3.34 -10.71
C GLY A 195 12.85 2.31 -11.83
N TRP A 196 13.07 2.70 -13.10
CA TRP A 196 13.18 1.77 -14.21
C TRP A 196 14.60 1.23 -14.43
N ASP A 197 15.64 1.93 -13.95
CA ASP A 197 17.05 1.59 -14.26
C ASP A 197 17.82 0.89 -13.12
N ASN A 198 17.26 0.76 -11.92
CA ASN A 198 17.97 0.12 -10.81
C ASN A 198 17.38 -1.26 -10.49
N VAL A 199 17.71 -2.24 -11.31
CA VAL A 199 17.72 -3.65 -10.90
C VAL A 199 18.92 -3.82 -9.95
N LEU A 200 18.72 -3.56 -8.66
CA LEU A 200 19.64 -4.04 -7.64
C LEU A 200 19.48 -5.56 -7.61
N THR A 201 20.47 -6.23 -8.11
CA THR A 201 20.59 -7.68 -8.01
C THR A 201 20.82 -8.05 -6.55
N TRP A 202 20.30 -9.20 -6.13
CA TRP A 202 20.40 -9.78 -4.76
C TRP A 202 21.85 -10.00 -4.27
N GLN A 203 22.86 -9.57 -4.99
CA GLN A 203 24.28 -9.71 -4.65
C GLN A 203 24.86 -8.55 -3.85
N ASP A 204 24.08 -7.48 -3.62
CA ASP A 204 24.54 -6.28 -2.92
C ASP A 204 23.99 -6.17 -1.48
N TRP A 205 23.48 -7.31 -0.91
CA TRP A 205 22.97 -7.40 0.46
C TRP A 205 23.67 -8.50 1.26
#